data_12c8b3fd97bcc8b6225e3b5ec814d2b9
#
_entry.id   12c8b3fd97bcc8b6225e3b5ec814d2b9
#
_cell.length_a   1.000
_cell.length_b   1.000
_cell.length_c   1.000
_cell.angle_alpha   90.00
_cell.angle_beta   90.00
_cell.angle_gamma   90.00
#
_symmetry.space_group_name_H-M   'P 1'
#
loop_
_entity.id
_entity.type
_entity.pdbx_description
1 polymer ?
#
loop_
_entity_poly.entity_id
_entity_poly.type
_entity_poly.pdbx_seq_one_letter_code
_entity_poly.pdbx_strand_id
1 'polypeptide(L)'
;VAKYIPEFKDLKVALNVDGVSLARLKVGESACPIYLSKNDSILKIKNLFNHSAGFYYALTGFECLDSLIKKVDVPNQKNSDSLIYRLSKIPLIQHSGEMYKYGLNTTVLGLVLERATGSSLNDLVIRKITRPYKIKGLKYSIPQGVNLIPCHTGRDGYLRQVLAGELDIFGKSVPKYSADKNLFLGGEGMLGTANGYIDFMRLLFFHSSKPNNEFLTKESINQMTSKPPGEENDDGYQTGYAFYLTSKTNPYEKNILRVGGYEGTTCWVDREHKLIGTLFTQANETSDKIGLGTKMHDDFKKELRKQLANYE
;
A
#
# COMPACT_ATOMS: atom_id res chain seq x y z
N VAL A 1 6.33 -17.15 -4.84
CA VAL A 1 6.06 -16.91 -3.41
C VAL A 1 6.23 -18.20 -2.62
N ALA A 2 5.70 -19.33 -3.08
CA ALA A 2 5.72 -20.62 -2.37
C ALA A 2 7.13 -21.13 -1.99
N LYS A 3 8.21 -20.65 -2.65
CA LYS A 3 9.59 -20.93 -2.23
C LYS A 3 9.87 -20.44 -0.79
N TYR A 4 9.28 -19.33 -0.37
CA TYR A 4 9.50 -18.71 0.95
C TYR A 4 8.33 -18.96 1.90
N ILE A 5 7.12 -19.06 1.38
CA ILE A 5 5.88 -19.35 2.11
C ILE A 5 5.21 -20.56 1.47
N PRO A 6 5.63 -21.79 1.84
CA PRO A 6 5.09 -23.03 1.29
C PRO A 6 3.56 -23.16 1.48
N GLU A 7 3.02 -22.55 2.54
CA GLU A 7 1.60 -22.50 2.86
C GLU A 7 0.75 -21.87 1.74
N PHE A 8 1.36 -21.09 0.86
CA PHE A 8 0.69 -20.42 -0.27
C PHE A 8 0.81 -21.19 -1.60
N LYS A 9 1.33 -22.42 -1.57
CA LYS A 9 1.48 -23.25 -2.78
C LYS A 9 0.14 -23.58 -3.44
N ASP A 10 -0.86 -23.92 -2.62
CA ASP A 10 -2.14 -24.46 -3.09
C ASP A 10 -3.32 -23.53 -2.78
N LEU A 11 -3.09 -22.22 -2.78
CA LEU A 11 -4.16 -21.22 -2.62
C LEU A 11 -5.24 -21.43 -3.69
N LYS A 12 -6.50 -21.33 -3.25
CA LYS A 12 -7.67 -21.40 -4.13
C LYS A 12 -8.05 -19.99 -4.61
N VAL A 13 -8.83 -19.95 -5.67
CA VAL A 13 -9.42 -18.73 -6.23
C VAL A 13 -10.93 -18.81 -6.06
N ALA A 14 -11.54 -17.70 -5.67
CA ALA A 14 -12.98 -17.56 -5.58
C ALA A 14 -13.56 -17.22 -6.95
N LEU A 15 -14.50 -18.02 -7.40
CA LEU A 15 -15.28 -17.87 -8.64
C LEU A 15 -16.76 -17.71 -8.32
N ASN A 16 -17.50 -17.02 -9.18
CA ASN A 16 -18.95 -17.04 -9.16
C ASN A 16 -19.52 -18.33 -9.77
N VAL A 17 -20.84 -18.44 -9.88
CA VAL A 17 -21.54 -19.60 -10.44
C VAL A 17 -21.17 -19.87 -11.91
N ASP A 18 -20.76 -18.84 -12.66
CA ASP A 18 -20.36 -18.95 -14.08
C ASP A 18 -18.87 -19.24 -14.26
N GLY A 19 -18.13 -19.49 -13.16
CA GLY A 19 -16.69 -19.77 -13.21
C GLY A 19 -15.82 -18.55 -13.46
N VAL A 20 -16.34 -17.34 -13.23
CA VAL A 20 -15.61 -16.08 -13.39
C VAL A 20 -14.99 -15.65 -12.05
N SER A 21 -13.74 -15.21 -12.06
CA SER A 21 -13.08 -14.67 -10.86
C SER A 21 -13.78 -13.41 -10.37
N LEU A 22 -13.92 -13.26 -9.04
CA LEU A 22 -14.68 -12.15 -8.48
C LEU A 22 -14.05 -10.78 -8.77
N ALA A 23 -12.76 -10.74 -9.05
CA ALA A 23 -12.10 -9.49 -9.43
C ALA A 23 -12.62 -8.88 -10.74
N ARG A 24 -13.20 -9.69 -11.64
CA ARG A 24 -13.79 -9.25 -12.92
C ARG A 24 -15.21 -8.76 -12.80
N LEU A 25 -15.88 -9.06 -11.70
CA LEU A 25 -17.27 -8.67 -11.48
C LEU A 25 -17.34 -7.23 -10.98
N LYS A 26 -18.42 -6.55 -11.37
CA LYS A 26 -18.75 -5.23 -10.79
C LYS A 26 -19.39 -5.41 -9.42
N VAL A 27 -19.19 -4.43 -8.55
CA VAL A 27 -19.89 -4.38 -7.26
C VAL A 27 -21.40 -4.35 -7.52
N GLY A 28 -22.12 -5.24 -6.83
CA GLY A 28 -23.57 -5.43 -7.03
C GLY A 28 -23.94 -6.58 -7.96
N GLU A 29 -23.00 -7.16 -8.72
CA GLU A 29 -23.24 -8.40 -9.44
C GLU A 29 -23.30 -9.60 -8.49
N SER A 30 -24.04 -10.64 -8.86
CA SER A 30 -24.18 -11.85 -8.04
C SER A 30 -22.87 -12.62 -8.01
N ALA A 31 -22.22 -12.62 -6.86
CA ALA A 31 -20.94 -13.30 -6.62
C ALA A 31 -21.00 -14.38 -5.55
N CYS A 32 -22.00 -14.32 -4.68
CA CYS A 32 -22.16 -15.27 -3.58
C CYS A 32 -23.36 -16.22 -3.83
N PRO A 33 -23.24 -17.52 -3.53
CA PRO A 33 -22.10 -18.20 -2.94
C PRO A 33 -20.91 -18.33 -3.89
N ILE A 34 -19.69 -18.36 -3.32
CA ILE A 34 -18.47 -18.56 -4.09
C ILE A 34 -18.19 -20.05 -4.32
N TYR A 35 -17.58 -20.34 -5.46
CA TYR A 35 -16.98 -21.63 -5.79
C TYR A 35 -15.46 -21.52 -5.75
N LEU A 36 -14.78 -22.57 -5.32
CA LEU A 36 -13.34 -22.58 -5.17
C LEU A 36 -12.67 -23.35 -6.31
N SER A 37 -11.80 -22.70 -7.04
CA SER A 37 -10.95 -23.32 -8.04
C SER A 37 -9.49 -23.35 -7.61
N LYS A 38 -8.69 -24.17 -8.27
CA LYS A 38 -7.24 -24.09 -8.18
C LYS A 38 -6.75 -22.77 -8.80
N ASN A 39 -5.71 -22.19 -8.24
CA ASN A 39 -5.04 -21.07 -8.89
C ASN A 39 -4.25 -21.59 -10.11
N ASP A 40 -4.67 -21.27 -11.32
CA ASP A 40 -4.07 -21.77 -12.56
C ASP A 40 -2.71 -21.13 -12.87
N SER A 41 -2.36 -20.08 -12.15
CA SER A 41 -1.12 -19.33 -12.33
C SER A 41 -0.21 -19.45 -11.10
N ILE A 42 1.10 -19.51 -11.36
CA ILE A 42 2.09 -19.49 -10.28
C ILE A 42 2.10 -18.09 -9.63
N LEU A 43 1.85 -18.03 -8.33
CA LEU A 43 1.96 -16.81 -7.55
C LEU A 43 3.43 -16.36 -7.46
N LYS A 44 3.79 -15.32 -8.20
CA LYS A 44 5.14 -14.76 -8.27
C LYS A 44 5.28 -13.54 -7.35
N ILE A 45 6.51 -13.21 -6.95
CA ILE A 45 6.79 -12.00 -6.15
C ILE A 45 6.38 -10.73 -6.90
N LYS A 46 6.58 -10.66 -8.23
CA LYS A 46 6.13 -9.52 -9.03
C LYS A 46 4.63 -9.23 -8.92
N ASN A 47 3.81 -10.28 -8.71
CA ASN A 47 2.36 -10.11 -8.55
C ASN A 47 1.99 -9.43 -7.22
N LEU A 48 2.87 -9.53 -6.21
CA LEU A 48 2.72 -8.79 -4.95
C LEU A 48 3.08 -7.31 -5.12
N PHE A 49 4.11 -7.01 -5.93
CA PHE A 49 4.53 -5.63 -6.19
C PHE A 49 3.50 -4.83 -6.99
N ASN A 50 2.84 -5.45 -7.97
CA ASN A 50 1.91 -4.79 -8.88
C ASN A 50 0.44 -5.04 -8.55
N HIS A 51 0.15 -5.53 -7.34
CA HIS A 51 -1.20 -5.83 -6.88
C HIS A 51 -2.01 -6.77 -7.80
N SER A 52 -1.34 -7.72 -8.46
CA SER A 52 -2.02 -8.74 -9.29
C SER A 52 -2.05 -10.13 -8.65
N ALA A 53 -1.65 -10.27 -7.38
CA ALA A 53 -1.60 -11.59 -6.72
C ALA A 53 -2.96 -12.15 -6.32
N GLY A 54 -3.96 -11.29 -6.09
CA GLY A 54 -5.32 -11.68 -5.73
C GLY A 54 -5.63 -11.64 -4.22
N PHE A 55 -4.70 -11.18 -3.37
CA PHE A 55 -5.01 -10.85 -1.98
C PHE A 55 -5.83 -9.56 -1.90
N TYR A 56 -6.80 -9.48 -1.00
CA TYR A 56 -7.77 -8.39 -0.93
C TYR A 56 -7.97 -7.86 0.50
N TYR A 57 -8.52 -6.66 0.61
CA TYR A 57 -9.04 -6.08 1.85
C TYR A 57 -10.54 -6.36 1.99
N ALA A 58 -11.11 -6.08 3.18
CA ALA A 58 -12.55 -6.23 3.47
C ALA A 58 -13.42 -5.14 2.80
N LEU A 59 -13.06 -4.75 1.58
CA LEU A 59 -13.68 -3.68 0.78
C LEU A 59 -13.96 -4.15 -0.66
N THR A 60 -14.15 -5.47 -0.86
CA THR A 60 -14.39 -6.03 -2.20
C THR A 60 -15.78 -5.69 -2.73
N GLY A 61 -16.72 -5.40 -1.84
CA GLY A 61 -18.15 -5.29 -2.15
C GLY A 61 -18.85 -6.64 -2.25
N PHE A 62 -18.17 -7.75 -2.00
CA PHE A 62 -18.72 -9.12 -1.97
C PHE A 62 -18.69 -9.66 -0.55
N GLU A 63 -19.85 -9.70 0.11
CA GLU A 63 -19.96 -10.05 1.54
C GLU A 63 -19.32 -11.41 1.87
N CYS A 64 -19.40 -12.38 0.97
CA CYS A 64 -18.77 -13.70 1.16
C CYS A 64 -17.24 -13.63 1.26
N LEU A 65 -16.55 -12.72 0.53
CA LEU A 65 -15.13 -12.49 0.66
C LEU A 65 -14.81 -11.58 1.85
N ASP A 66 -15.55 -10.49 1.99
CA ASP A 66 -15.32 -9.51 3.06
C ASP A 66 -15.48 -10.16 4.44
N SER A 67 -16.44 -11.06 4.60
CA SER A 67 -16.60 -11.87 5.84
C SER A 67 -15.41 -12.81 6.10
N LEU A 68 -14.79 -13.36 5.06
CA LEU A 68 -13.62 -14.23 5.22
C LEU A 68 -12.42 -13.46 5.73
N ILE A 69 -12.08 -12.34 5.09
CA ILE A 69 -10.91 -11.55 5.50
C ILE A 69 -11.10 -10.86 6.86
N LYS A 70 -12.33 -10.44 7.21
CA LYS A 70 -12.66 -9.96 8.56
C LYS A 70 -12.35 -11.02 9.63
N LYS A 71 -12.61 -12.30 9.36
CA LYS A 71 -12.29 -13.41 10.26
C LYS A 71 -10.80 -13.70 10.37
N VAL A 72 -10.00 -13.33 9.37
CA VAL A 72 -8.52 -13.41 9.45
C VAL A 72 -8.00 -12.48 10.53
N ASP A 73 -8.61 -11.31 10.69
CA ASP A 73 -8.21 -10.32 11.70
C ASP A 73 -6.72 -9.95 11.59
N VAL A 74 -6.35 -9.48 10.40
CA VAL A 74 -4.96 -9.22 9.99
C VAL A 74 -4.15 -8.44 11.02
N PRO A 75 -4.62 -7.30 11.56
CA PRO A 75 -3.81 -6.48 12.45
C PRO A 75 -3.62 -7.07 13.86
N ASN A 76 -4.46 -8.02 14.25
CA ASN A 76 -4.44 -8.60 15.60
C ASN A 76 -3.84 -10.01 15.63
N GLN A 77 -3.21 -10.47 14.54
CA GLN A 77 -2.51 -11.74 14.57
C GLN A 77 -1.27 -11.65 15.47
N LYS A 78 -0.97 -12.76 16.16
CA LYS A 78 0.12 -12.84 17.14
C LYS A 78 1.49 -12.55 16.52
N ASN A 79 1.73 -13.03 15.30
CA ASN A 79 2.98 -12.91 14.56
C ASN A 79 2.74 -13.25 13.07
N SER A 80 3.79 -13.17 12.28
CA SER A 80 3.77 -13.44 10.83
C SER A 80 3.35 -14.87 10.51
N ASP A 81 3.74 -15.87 11.29
CA ASP A 81 3.35 -17.27 11.06
C ASP A 81 1.86 -17.49 11.23
N SER A 82 1.27 -16.89 12.27
CA SER A 82 -0.18 -16.97 12.48
C SER A 82 -0.95 -16.26 11.36
N LEU A 83 -0.45 -15.12 10.86
CA LEU A 83 -1.06 -14.42 9.73
C LEU A 83 -0.96 -15.26 8.44
N ILE A 84 0.21 -15.81 8.13
CA ILE A 84 0.41 -16.70 6.98
C ILE A 84 -0.57 -17.89 7.03
N TYR A 85 -0.65 -18.56 8.17
CA TYR A 85 -1.57 -19.65 8.35
C TYR A 85 -3.02 -19.26 8.09
N ARG A 86 -3.46 -18.11 8.63
CA ARG A 86 -4.83 -17.62 8.43
C ARG A 86 -5.11 -17.25 6.96
N LEU A 87 -4.18 -16.54 6.33
CA LEU A 87 -4.31 -16.15 4.91
C LEU A 87 -4.31 -17.39 3.98
N SER A 88 -3.61 -18.47 4.34
CA SER A 88 -3.62 -19.70 3.53
C SER A 88 -4.96 -20.44 3.52
N LYS A 89 -5.90 -20.07 4.40
CA LYS A 89 -7.23 -20.69 4.53
C LYS A 89 -8.35 -19.98 3.78
N ILE A 90 -8.06 -18.79 3.22
CA ILE A 90 -9.03 -18.04 2.43
C ILE A 90 -8.64 -18.03 0.94
N PRO A 91 -9.60 -17.99 0.02
CA PRO A 91 -9.29 -17.91 -1.41
C PRO A 91 -8.75 -16.54 -1.81
N LEU A 92 -8.05 -16.51 -2.93
CA LEU A 92 -7.74 -15.29 -3.66
C LEU A 92 -9.01 -14.79 -4.39
N ILE A 93 -9.10 -13.48 -4.65
CA ILE A 93 -10.22 -12.89 -5.43
C ILE A 93 -10.09 -13.16 -6.92
N GLN A 94 -8.89 -13.53 -7.40
CA GLN A 94 -8.57 -13.77 -8.81
C GLN A 94 -7.41 -14.74 -8.95
N HIS A 95 -7.19 -15.25 -10.16
CA HIS A 95 -5.95 -15.94 -10.51
C HIS A 95 -4.75 -14.99 -10.48
N SER A 96 -3.59 -15.48 -10.03
CA SER A 96 -2.41 -14.63 -9.86
C SER A 96 -1.90 -14.12 -11.21
N GLY A 97 -1.82 -12.81 -11.35
CA GLY A 97 -1.40 -12.13 -12.59
C GLY A 97 -2.56 -11.80 -13.54
N GLU A 98 -3.80 -12.03 -13.14
CA GLU A 98 -4.96 -11.82 -14.00
C GLU A 98 -5.22 -10.34 -14.30
N MET A 99 -5.28 -9.51 -13.27
CA MET A 99 -5.43 -8.05 -13.41
C MET A 99 -4.92 -7.32 -12.17
N TYR A 100 -4.82 -6.00 -12.25
CA TYR A 100 -4.60 -5.17 -11.08
C TYR A 100 -5.82 -5.24 -10.15
N LYS A 101 -5.59 -5.61 -8.88
CA LYS A 101 -6.62 -5.54 -7.83
C LYS A 101 -5.96 -5.18 -6.51
N TYR A 102 -6.15 -3.95 -6.08
CA TYR A 102 -5.57 -3.46 -4.84
C TYR A 102 -5.99 -4.31 -3.64
N GLY A 103 -5.04 -4.57 -2.72
CA GLY A 103 -5.30 -5.39 -1.54
C GLY A 103 -4.03 -5.65 -0.71
N LEU A 104 -4.04 -6.67 0.12
CA LEU A 104 -2.99 -7.06 1.08
C LEU A 104 -1.66 -7.50 0.44
N ASN A 105 -1.44 -7.22 -0.83
CA ASN A 105 -0.28 -7.73 -1.57
C ASN A 105 1.05 -7.27 -0.96
N THR A 106 1.16 -5.99 -0.56
CA THR A 106 2.37 -5.46 0.10
C THR A 106 2.55 -5.99 1.51
N THR A 107 1.48 -6.27 2.23
CA THR A 107 1.54 -7.00 3.51
C THR A 107 2.14 -8.39 3.31
N VAL A 108 1.65 -9.14 2.31
CA VAL A 108 2.21 -10.47 1.97
C VAL A 108 3.66 -10.37 1.50
N LEU A 109 4.03 -9.31 0.76
CA LEU A 109 5.42 -9.06 0.39
C LEU A 109 6.32 -8.90 1.63
N GLY A 110 5.86 -8.20 2.66
CA GLY A 110 6.54 -8.10 3.96
C GLY A 110 6.78 -9.49 4.59
N LEU A 111 5.76 -10.35 4.60
CA LEU A 111 5.88 -11.73 5.09
C LEU A 111 6.89 -12.56 4.29
N VAL A 112 6.93 -12.37 2.95
CA VAL A 112 7.96 -13.00 2.11
C VAL A 112 9.36 -12.54 2.49
N LEU A 113 9.56 -11.25 2.75
CA LEU A 113 10.85 -10.70 3.18
C LEU A 113 11.29 -11.29 4.53
N GLU A 114 10.39 -11.39 5.50
CA GLU A 114 10.69 -11.99 6.79
C GLU A 114 11.11 -13.46 6.66
N ARG A 115 10.36 -14.26 5.91
CA ARG A 115 10.70 -15.69 5.66
C ARG A 115 11.99 -15.86 4.84
N ALA A 116 12.26 -14.98 3.88
CA ALA A 116 13.45 -15.06 3.03
C ALA A 116 14.73 -14.69 3.79
N THR A 117 14.63 -13.85 4.82
CA THR A 117 15.79 -13.28 5.52
C THR A 117 15.95 -13.80 6.95
N GLY A 118 14.93 -14.44 7.51
CA GLY A 118 14.90 -14.84 8.92
C GLY A 118 14.90 -13.65 9.91
N SER A 119 14.50 -12.46 9.43
CA SER A 119 14.52 -11.24 10.24
C SER A 119 13.16 -10.55 10.17
N SER A 120 12.75 -9.90 11.26
CA SER A 120 11.52 -9.12 11.27
C SER A 120 11.58 -7.97 10.25
N LEU A 121 10.44 -7.58 9.71
CA LEU A 121 10.35 -6.43 8.79
C LEU A 121 10.85 -5.14 9.47
N ASN A 122 10.58 -4.97 10.76
CA ASN A 122 11.11 -3.88 11.55
C ASN A 122 12.66 -3.87 11.57
N ASP A 123 13.28 -5.02 11.83
CA ASP A 123 14.75 -5.12 11.84
C ASP A 123 15.35 -4.90 10.46
N LEU A 124 14.66 -5.34 9.40
CA LEU A 124 15.09 -5.08 8.04
C LEU A 124 15.07 -3.58 7.73
N VAL A 125 14.00 -2.87 8.08
CA VAL A 125 13.92 -1.41 7.90
C VAL A 125 15.03 -0.71 8.69
N ILE A 126 15.25 -1.09 9.95
CA ILE A 126 16.30 -0.48 10.77
C ILE A 126 17.68 -0.74 10.17
N ARG A 127 18.00 -1.98 9.84
CA ARG A 127 19.35 -2.36 9.38
C ARG A 127 19.67 -1.93 7.97
N LYS A 128 18.66 -1.92 7.08
CA LYS A 128 18.87 -1.66 5.64
C LYS A 128 18.57 -0.23 5.25
N ILE A 129 17.74 0.49 6.00
CA ILE A 129 17.25 1.82 5.63
C ILE A 129 17.61 2.85 6.71
N THR A 130 16.94 2.82 7.86
CA THR A 130 16.99 3.96 8.78
C THR A 130 18.34 4.17 9.42
N ARG A 131 19.03 3.10 9.87
CA ARG A 131 20.33 3.21 10.53
C ARG A 131 21.47 3.59 9.56
N PRO A 132 21.68 2.91 8.42
CA PRO A 132 22.78 3.24 7.50
C PRO A 132 22.68 4.66 6.94
N TYR A 133 21.48 5.12 6.65
CA TYR A 133 21.23 6.42 6.03
C TYR A 133 20.83 7.50 7.03
N LYS A 134 20.86 7.20 8.33
CA LYS A 134 20.55 8.12 9.44
C LYS A 134 19.14 8.75 9.32
N ILE A 135 18.19 8.04 8.70
CA ILE A 135 16.82 8.49 8.57
C ILE A 135 16.13 8.38 9.93
N LYS A 136 15.60 9.50 10.40
CA LYS A 136 14.83 9.58 11.64
C LYS A 136 13.33 9.64 11.33
N GLY A 137 12.50 9.17 12.29
CA GLY A 137 11.05 9.32 12.18
C GLY A 137 10.34 8.28 11.30
N LEU A 138 10.98 7.15 10.94
CA LEU A 138 10.32 6.00 10.33
C LEU A 138 10.44 4.79 11.26
N LYS A 139 9.32 4.31 11.82
CA LYS A 139 9.28 3.27 12.86
C LYS A 139 8.00 2.45 12.80
N TYR A 140 8.05 1.24 13.36
CA TYR A 140 6.86 0.38 13.54
C TYR A 140 6.22 0.46 14.93
N SER A 141 6.79 1.23 15.85
CA SER A 141 6.26 1.41 17.20
C SER A 141 6.29 2.87 17.61
N ILE A 142 5.36 3.27 18.47
CA ILE A 142 5.32 4.63 19.03
C ILE A 142 6.51 4.82 19.96
N PRO A 143 7.38 5.82 19.73
CA PRO A 143 8.41 6.17 20.69
C PRO A 143 7.80 6.64 22.02
N GLN A 144 8.50 6.39 23.13
CA GLN A 144 8.06 6.89 24.42
C GLN A 144 7.90 8.41 24.41
N GLY A 145 6.81 8.90 24.97
CA GLY A 145 6.49 10.33 25.06
C GLY A 145 6.01 10.97 23.75
N VAL A 146 5.75 10.18 22.71
CA VAL A 146 5.18 10.67 21.44
C VAL A 146 3.72 10.28 21.34
N ASN A 147 2.87 11.25 21.01
CA ASN A 147 1.47 11.02 20.66
C ASN A 147 1.30 11.04 19.14
N LEU A 148 0.47 10.13 18.62
CA LEU A 148 0.08 10.15 17.22
C LEU A 148 -0.97 11.23 16.99
N ILE A 149 -0.99 11.78 15.79
CA ILE A 149 -2.10 12.62 15.33
C ILE A 149 -3.35 11.73 15.29
N PRO A 150 -4.46 12.12 15.97
CA PRO A 150 -5.68 11.33 15.96
C PRO A 150 -6.30 11.26 14.56
N CYS A 151 -6.86 10.11 14.22
CA CYS A 151 -7.58 9.92 12.96
C CYS A 151 -8.88 10.73 12.95
N HIS A 152 -9.15 11.35 11.81
CA HIS A 152 -10.36 12.11 11.53
C HIS A 152 -11.05 11.58 10.28
N THR A 153 -12.35 11.79 10.17
CA THR A 153 -13.13 11.48 8.98
C THR A 153 -14.08 12.64 8.66
N GLY A 154 -14.45 12.73 7.38
CA GLY A 154 -15.46 13.66 6.89
C GLY A 154 -16.62 12.96 6.16
N ARG A 155 -16.79 11.65 6.36
CA ARG A 155 -17.79 10.82 5.66
C ARG A 155 -19.22 11.31 5.78
N ASP A 156 -19.56 11.92 6.91
CA ASP A 156 -20.86 12.54 7.15
C ASP A 156 -20.95 14.02 6.73
N GLY A 157 -19.90 14.54 6.11
CA GLY A 157 -19.80 15.94 5.68
C GLY A 157 -19.19 16.88 6.71
N TYR A 158 -18.82 16.38 7.91
CA TYR A 158 -18.20 17.15 8.98
C TYR A 158 -16.85 16.51 9.37
N LEU A 159 -15.79 17.30 9.34
CA LEU A 159 -14.49 16.81 9.82
C LEU A 159 -14.53 16.63 11.34
N ARG A 160 -14.42 15.38 11.78
CA ARG A 160 -14.43 15.00 13.19
C ARG A 160 -13.50 13.82 13.45
N GLN A 161 -13.15 13.61 14.71
CA GLN A 161 -12.41 12.42 15.10
C GLN A 161 -13.24 11.16 14.82
N VAL A 162 -12.57 10.11 14.33
CA VAL A 162 -13.21 8.83 14.05
C VAL A 162 -13.66 8.12 15.31
N LEU A 163 -14.78 7.42 15.21
CA LEU A 163 -15.23 6.47 16.21
C LEU A 163 -14.53 5.12 16.04
N ALA A 164 -14.51 4.32 17.11
CA ALA A 164 -13.92 2.99 17.06
C ALA A 164 -14.58 2.12 15.97
N GLY A 165 -13.77 1.53 15.09
CA GLY A 165 -14.23 0.67 14.00
C GLY A 165 -14.80 1.39 12.78
N GLU A 166 -14.78 2.71 12.72
CA GLU A 166 -15.36 3.48 11.62
C GLU A 166 -14.46 3.49 10.36
N LEU A 167 -13.14 3.50 10.52
CA LEU A 167 -12.17 3.48 9.43
C LEU A 167 -11.38 2.19 9.44
N ASP A 168 -12.01 1.10 9.06
CA ASP A 168 -11.39 -0.21 9.15
C ASP A 168 -11.37 -0.96 7.83
N ILE A 169 -10.24 -0.90 7.14
CA ILE A 169 -10.00 -1.65 5.90
C ILE A 169 -9.86 -3.16 6.11
N PHE A 170 -9.66 -3.59 7.35
CA PHE A 170 -9.59 -5.01 7.71
C PHE A 170 -10.92 -5.56 8.23
N GLY A 171 -11.91 -4.69 8.41
CA GLY A 171 -13.21 -5.02 9.01
C GLY A 171 -13.19 -5.10 10.54
N LYS A 172 -12.15 -4.55 11.19
CA LYS A 172 -11.98 -4.39 12.64
C LYS A 172 -11.17 -3.14 12.95
N SER A 173 -10.55 -3.03 14.08
CA SER A 173 -9.79 -1.85 14.45
C SER A 173 -8.41 -1.77 13.77
N VAL A 174 -7.93 -0.55 13.54
CA VAL A 174 -6.60 -0.26 12.98
C VAL A 174 -5.47 -0.94 13.78
N PRO A 175 -4.31 -1.19 13.14
CA PRO A 175 -3.16 -1.80 13.81
C PRO A 175 -2.75 -1.05 15.08
N LYS A 176 -2.52 -1.78 16.16
CA LYS A 176 -1.94 -1.20 17.38
C LYS A 176 -0.44 -0.97 17.19
N TYR A 177 0.02 0.21 17.56
CA TYR A 177 1.42 0.61 17.45
C TYR A 177 2.20 0.41 18.76
N SER A 178 1.88 -0.63 19.52
CA SER A 178 2.56 -0.94 20.78
C SER A 178 4.00 -1.40 20.55
N ALA A 179 4.88 -1.12 21.53
CA ALA A 179 6.29 -1.48 21.44
C ALA A 179 6.53 -3.00 21.53
N ASP A 180 5.60 -3.74 22.12
CA ASP A 180 5.65 -5.19 22.35
C ASP A 180 5.06 -6.04 21.22
N LYS A 181 4.63 -5.40 20.11
CA LYS A 181 4.08 -6.13 18.97
C LYS A 181 5.12 -6.98 18.27
N ASN A 182 4.69 -8.15 17.80
CA ASN A 182 5.52 -9.11 17.06
C ASN A 182 5.06 -9.28 15.61
N LEU A 183 4.15 -8.44 15.13
CA LEU A 183 3.66 -8.43 13.76
C LEU A 183 3.93 -7.07 13.13
N PHE A 184 4.63 -7.07 12.00
CA PHE A 184 4.96 -5.89 11.22
C PHE A 184 4.41 -6.05 9.82
N LEU A 185 3.43 -5.22 9.44
CA LEU A 185 2.72 -5.33 8.18
C LEU A 185 3.43 -4.50 7.09
N GLY A 186 3.62 -5.08 5.92
CA GLY A 186 4.33 -4.42 4.81
C GLY A 186 3.47 -3.39 4.08
N GLY A 187 2.14 -3.51 4.15
CA GLY A 187 1.20 -2.58 3.52
C GLY A 187 0.74 -1.44 4.42
N GLU A 188 0.90 -1.60 5.74
CA GLU A 188 0.40 -0.67 6.75
C GLU A 188 1.21 -0.79 8.06
N GLY A 189 0.92 0.11 9.01
CA GLY A 189 1.45 -0.01 10.38
C GLY A 189 2.84 0.58 10.61
N MET A 190 3.42 1.28 9.63
CA MET A 190 4.59 2.10 9.84
C MET A 190 4.17 3.51 10.25
N LEU A 191 4.85 4.06 11.24
CA LEU A 191 4.74 5.44 11.67
C LEU A 191 5.81 6.29 11.02
N GLY A 192 5.44 7.51 10.60
CA GLY A 192 6.35 8.41 9.94
C GLY A 192 6.20 9.86 10.39
N THR A 193 7.30 10.59 10.33
CA THR A 193 7.27 12.06 10.27
C THR A 193 7.42 12.50 8.81
N ALA A 194 6.88 13.67 8.45
CA ALA A 194 7.04 14.21 7.10
C ALA A 194 8.53 14.30 6.70
N ASN A 195 9.39 14.80 7.58
CA ASN A 195 10.83 14.90 7.33
C ASN A 195 11.48 13.52 7.14
N GLY A 196 11.16 12.52 7.97
CA GLY A 196 11.70 11.18 7.82
C GLY A 196 11.31 10.52 6.50
N TYR A 197 10.10 10.79 6.04
CA TYR A 197 9.64 10.29 4.76
C TYR A 197 10.30 11.02 3.57
N ILE A 198 10.49 12.35 3.66
CA ILE A 198 11.25 13.13 2.67
C ILE A 198 12.70 12.61 2.57
N ASP A 199 13.34 12.35 3.69
CA ASP A 199 14.71 11.81 3.69
C ASP A 199 14.79 10.44 3.01
N PHE A 200 13.78 9.58 3.22
CA PHE A 200 13.67 8.32 2.49
C PHE A 200 13.46 8.51 0.99
N MET A 201 12.59 9.43 0.58
CA MET A 201 12.38 9.74 -0.84
C MET A 201 13.62 10.38 -1.50
N ARG A 202 14.37 11.21 -0.77
CA ARG A 202 15.66 11.73 -1.22
C ARG A 202 16.67 10.61 -1.42
N LEU A 203 16.75 9.67 -0.49
CA LEU A 203 17.60 8.49 -0.61
C LEU A 203 17.26 7.68 -1.86
N LEU A 204 15.96 7.52 -2.14
CA LEU A 204 15.49 6.71 -3.23
C LEU A 204 15.72 7.36 -4.61
N PHE A 205 15.47 8.68 -4.74
CA PHE A 205 15.40 9.34 -6.05
C PHE A 205 16.52 10.34 -6.31
N PHE A 206 17.11 10.95 -5.29
CA PHE A 206 18.02 12.08 -5.43
C PHE A 206 19.36 11.90 -4.72
N HIS A 207 19.58 10.77 -4.11
CA HIS A 207 20.90 10.50 -3.53
C HIS A 207 21.90 10.33 -4.68
N SER A 208 22.82 11.30 -4.81
CA SER A 208 23.87 11.23 -5.81
C SER A 208 24.77 10.04 -5.51
N SER A 209 24.79 9.12 -6.40
CA SER A 209 25.60 7.94 -6.46
C SER A 209 27.09 8.27 -6.25
N LYS A 210 27.56 8.08 -5.03
CA LYS A 210 28.94 7.63 -4.91
C LYS A 210 28.94 6.17 -5.38
N PRO A 211 29.83 5.73 -6.27
CA PRO A 211 29.78 4.42 -6.92
C PRO A 211 29.66 3.21 -6.00
N ASN A 212 29.88 3.37 -4.71
CA ASN A 212 29.86 2.31 -3.71
C ASN A 212 28.78 2.46 -2.62
N ASN A 213 27.79 3.34 -2.81
CA ASN A 213 26.82 3.63 -1.74
C ASN A 213 25.39 3.84 -2.28
N GLU A 214 25.04 3.20 -3.39
CA GLU A 214 23.67 3.23 -3.93
C GLU A 214 22.77 2.33 -3.09
N PHE A 215 21.67 2.90 -2.57
CA PHE A 215 20.63 2.14 -1.89
C PHE A 215 19.95 1.16 -2.86
N LEU A 216 19.59 1.64 -4.03
CA LEU A 216 19.10 0.85 -5.15
C LEU A 216 19.81 1.30 -6.44
N THR A 217 19.99 0.36 -7.39
CA THR A 217 20.52 0.70 -8.70
C THR A 217 19.52 1.54 -9.49
N LYS A 218 20.02 2.37 -10.43
CA LYS A 218 19.17 3.13 -11.36
C LYS A 218 18.19 2.23 -12.11
N GLU A 219 18.62 1.03 -12.47
CA GLU A 219 17.76 0.06 -13.14
C GLU A 219 16.61 -0.39 -12.24
N SER A 220 16.87 -0.72 -10.96
CA SER A 220 15.84 -1.07 -10.00
C SER A 220 14.82 0.07 -9.81
N ILE A 221 15.30 1.31 -9.70
CA ILE A 221 14.44 2.50 -9.59
C ILE A 221 13.60 2.68 -10.86
N ASN A 222 14.20 2.52 -12.04
CA ASN A 222 13.48 2.61 -13.31
C ASN A 222 12.41 1.51 -13.40
N GLN A 223 12.71 0.27 -12.99
CA GLN A 223 11.72 -0.80 -12.94
C GLN A 223 10.58 -0.49 -11.95
N MET A 224 10.87 0.06 -10.78
CA MET A 224 9.86 0.44 -9.80
C MET A 224 8.94 1.54 -10.32
N THR A 225 9.45 2.43 -11.15
CA THR A 225 8.76 3.64 -11.63
C THR A 225 8.33 3.55 -13.09
N SER A 226 8.44 2.39 -13.71
CA SER A 226 7.91 2.13 -15.04
C SER A 226 6.61 1.35 -14.96
N LYS A 227 5.75 1.53 -15.97
CA LYS A 227 4.52 0.77 -16.10
C LYS A 227 4.83 -0.70 -16.35
N PRO A 228 4.32 -1.63 -15.53
CA PRO A 228 4.34 -3.04 -15.89
C PRO A 228 3.54 -3.28 -17.18
N PRO A 229 4.00 -4.15 -18.08
CA PRO A 229 3.26 -4.47 -19.28
C PRO A 229 1.84 -4.98 -18.96
N GLY A 230 0.82 -4.40 -19.58
CA GLY A 230 -0.56 -4.91 -19.53
C GLY A 230 -1.46 -4.30 -18.47
N GLU A 231 -1.01 -3.35 -17.64
CA GLU A 231 -1.84 -2.82 -16.55
C GLU A 231 -2.20 -1.34 -16.73
N GLU A 232 -3.49 -1.06 -16.87
CA GLU A 232 -4.12 0.24 -16.61
C GLU A 232 -5.10 0.03 -15.46
N ASN A 233 -5.11 0.92 -14.47
CA ASN A 233 -6.15 0.90 -13.46
C ASN A 233 -7.36 1.73 -13.93
N ASP A 234 -8.52 1.45 -13.31
CA ASP A 234 -9.80 2.07 -13.68
C ASP A 234 -9.82 3.59 -13.48
N ASP A 235 -8.93 4.13 -12.64
CA ASP A 235 -8.86 5.56 -12.29
C ASP A 235 -8.00 6.39 -13.25
N GLY A 236 -7.52 5.81 -14.36
CA GLY A 236 -6.67 6.50 -15.34
C GLY A 236 -5.23 6.75 -14.86
N TYR A 237 -4.86 6.29 -13.66
CA TYR A 237 -3.50 6.27 -13.17
C TYR A 237 -2.79 5.00 -13.63
N GLN A 238 -1.57 5.13 -14.09
CA GLN A 238 -0.70 3.97 -14.28
C GLN A 238 -0.08 3.62 -12.94
N THR A 239 -0.05 2.34 -12.59
CA THR A 239 0.66 1.86 -11.40
C THR A 239 1.99 1.26 -11.81
N GLY A 240 3.06 1.74 -11.20
CA GLY A 240 4.35 1.05 -11.17
C GLY A 240 4.42 0.09 -9.98
N TYR A 241 5.61 -0.43 -9.73
CA TYR A 241 5.85 -1.16 -8.50
C TYR A 241 5.98 -0.18 -7.32
N ALA A 242 4.94 -0.09 -6.52
CA ALA A 242 4.83 0.77 -5.33
C ALA A 242 4.53 2.27 -5.56
N PHE A 243 4.40 2.72 -6.79
CA PHE A 243 4.08 4.12 -7.08
C PHE A 243 2.92 4.23 -8.06
N TYR A 244 2.08 5.24 -7.85
CA TYR A 244 1.22 5.74 -8.91
C TYR A 244 2.06 6.58 -9.86
N LEU A 245 2.05 6.19 -11.13
CA LEU A 245 2.71 6.92 -12.19
C LEU A 245 1.77 8.00 -12.69
N THR A 246 2.30 8.91 -13.46
CA THR A 246 1.58 10.05 -14.03
C THR A 246 0.20 9.72 -14.59
N SER A 247 -0.79 10.53 -14.28
CA SER A 247 -2.07 10.53 -14.96
C SER A 247 -1.90 10.92 -16.44
N LYS A 248 -2.45 10.14 -17.35
CA LYS A 248 -2.47 10.46 -18.80
C LYS A 248 -3.32 11.70 -19.09
N THR A 249 -4.27 12.00 -18.23
CA THR A 249 -5.29 13.03 -18.43
C THR A 249 -4.93 14.37 -17.82
N ASN A 250 -3.97 14.41 -16.87
CA ASN A 250 -3.56 15.65 -16.23
C ASN A 250 -2.19 16.10 -16.74
N PRO A 251 -2.11 17.15 -17.62
CA PRO A 251 -0.85 17.63 -18.16
C PRO A 251 0.09 18.19 -17.09
N TYR A 252 -0.43 18.56 -15.92
CA TYR A 252 0.35 19.07 -14.79
C TYR A 252 1.01 17.97 -13.95
N GLU A 253 0.71 16.70 -14.21
CA GLU A 253 1.28 15.56 -13.49
C GLU A 253 2.28 14.74 -14.31
N LYS A 254 2.72 15.25 -15.45
CA LYS A 254 3.71 14.57 -16.28
C LYS A 254 5.01 14.39 -15.49
N ASN A 255 5.51 13.14 -15.45
CA ASN A 255 6.73 12.74 -14.73
C ASN A 255 6.67 12.81 -13.18
N ILE A 256 5.48 12.98 -12.60
CA ILE A 256 5.31 12.97 -11.15
C ILE A 256 4.95 11.56 -10.67
N LEU A 257 5.67 11.09 -9.67
CA LEU A 257 5.34 9.86 -8.94
C LEU A 257 4.50 10.23 -7.71
N ARG A 258 3.49 9.43 -7.41
CA ARG A 258 2.63 9.63 -6.22
C ARG A 258 2.62 8.38 -5.34
N VAL A 259 2.50 8.63 -4.05
CA VAL A 259 2.19 7.62 -3.02
C VAL A 259 1.11 8.20 -2.13
N GLY A 260 0.06 7.43 -1.87
CA GLY A 260 -1.01 7.81 -0.96
C GLY A 260 -1.18 6.78 0.16
N GLY A 261 -1.67 7.21 1.30
CA GLY A 261 -2.08 6.36 2.41
C GLY A 261 -3.56 6.51 2.70
N TYR A 262 -4.20 5.43 3.12
CA TYR A 262 -5.63 5.37 3.41
C TYR A 262 -6.09 6.43 4.42
N GLU A 263 -5.22 6.81 5.35
CA GLU A 263 -5.52 7.78 6.42
C GLU A 263 -5.10 9.21 6.06
N GLY A 264 -4.97 9.53 4.76
CA GLY A 264 -4.77 10.89 4.27
C GLY A 264 -3.30 11.34 4.21
N THR A 265 -2.35 10.44 4.33
CA THR A 265 -0.95 10.74 4.02
C THR A 265 -0.74 10.74 2.52
N THR A 266 0.00 11.70 1.99
CA THR A 266 0.37 11.73 0.58
C THR A 266 1.78 12.25 0.38
N CYS A 267 2.44 11.74 -0.66
CA CYS A 267 3.74 12.20 -1.11
C CYS A 267 3.79 12.18 -2.63
N TRP A 268 4.49 13.12 -3.20
CA TRP A 268 4.80 13.14 -4.61
C TRP A 268 6.27 13.49 -4.86
N VAL A 269 6.80 13.02 -5.96
CA VAL A 269 8.17 13.25 -6.39
C VAL A 269 8.15 13.72 -7.83
N ASP A 270 8.59 14.96 -8.05
CA ASP A 270 8.87 15.52 -9.36
C ASP A 270 10.35 15.30 -9.65
N ARG A 271 10.62 14.37 -10.56
CA ARG A 271 12.01 14.01 -10.90
C ARG A 271 12.68 15.02 -11.83
N GLU A 272 11.90 15.77 -12.58
CA GLU A 272 12.38 16.79 -13.51
C GLU A 272 12.92 18.00 -12.75
N HIS A 273 12.13 18.52 -11.83
CA HIS A 273 12.50 19.69 -11.00
C HIS A 273 13.20 19.30 -9.68
N LYS A 274 13.42 18.00 -9.43
CA LYS A 274 14.05 17.46 -8.20
C LYS A 274 13.32 17.88 -6.92
N LEU A 275 12.00 17.87 -6.96
CA LEU A 275 11.16 18.26 -5.82
C LEU A 275 10.50 17.03 -5.18
N ILE A 276 10.36 17.12 -3.88
CA ILE A 276 9.53 16.18 -3.08
C ILE A 276 8.55 17.01 -2.29
N GLY A 277 7.26 16.74 -2.48
CA GLY A 277 6.20 17.29 -1.65
C GLY A 277 5.54 16.21 -0.82
N THR A 278 5.22 16.52 0.43
CA THR A 278 4.50 15.61 1.30
C THR A 278 3.49 16.35 2.15
N LEU A 279 2.32 15.75 2.32
CA LEU A 279 1.28 16.20 3.20
C LEU A 279 0.90 15.02 4.10
N PHE A 280 1.17 15.15 5.39
CA PHE A 280 0.84 14.14 6.39
C PHE A 280 -0.35 14.62 7.22
N THR A 281 -1.50 14.09 6.88
CA THR A 281 -2.71 14.20 7.69
C THR A 281 -3.05 12.84 8.27
N GLN A 282 -4.03 12.78 9.13
CA GLN A 282 -4.71 11.55 9.56
C GLN A 282 -6.21 11.79 9.36
N ALA A 283 -6.57 12.24 8.16
CA ALA A 283 -7.95 12.52 7.77
C ALA A 283 -8.32 11.62 6.59
N ASN A 284 -9.18 10.65 6.84
CA ASN A 284 -9.78 9.82 5.81
C ASN A 284 -11.08 10.46 5.35
N GLU A 285 -11.08 10.95 4.13
CA GLU A 285 -12.25 11.53 3.51
C GLU A 285 -12.75 10.64 2.40
N THR A 286 -13.94 10.16 2.54
CA THR A 286 -14.65 9.44 1.48
C THR A 286 -15.85 10.23 0.96
N SER A 287 -16.11 11.44 1.49
CA SER A 287 -17.15 12.29 0.95
C SER A 287 -16.57 13.37 0.04
N ASP A 288 -17.07 13.45 -1.17
CA ASP A 288 -16.77 14.50 -2.16
C ASP A 288 -17.06 15.93 -1.65
N LYS A 289 -17.69 16.05 -0.49
CA LYS A 289 -18.14 17.32 0.10
C LYS A 289 -17.03 18.11 0.79
N ILE A 290 -16.02 17.45 1.36
CA ILE A 290 -14.93 18.15 2.07
C ILE A 290 -13.66 18.18 1.24
N GLY A 291 -13.30 17.11 0.57
CA GLY A 291 -12.20 17.02 -0.41
C GLY A 291 -10.85 17.55 0.08
N LEU A 292 -10.60 17.52 1.42
CA LEU A 292 -9.46 18.16 2.05
C LEU A 292 -8.14 17.55 1.57
N GLY A 293 -8.01 16.24 1.60
CA GLY A 293 -6.75 15.57 1.31
C GLY A 293 -6.31 15.75 -0.15
N THR A 294 -7.18 15.41 -1.10
CA THR A 294 -6.88 15.52 -2.53
C THR A 294 -6.82 16.97 -2.96
N LYS A 295 -7.77 17.79 -2.53
CA LYS A 295 -7.83 19.20 -2.92
C LYS A 295 -6.65 20.00 -2.38
N MET A 296 -6.30 19.87 -1.12
CA MET A 296 -5.12 20.53 -0.53
C MET A 296 -3.84 20.11 -1.23
N HIS A 297 -3.70 18.85 -1.58
CA HIS A 297 -2.55 18.35 -2.30
C HIS A 297 -2.46 18.93 -3.72
N ASP A 298 -3.56 19.03 -4.44
CA ASP A 298 -3.59 19.57 -5.79
C ASP A 298 -3.41 21.10 -5.80
N ASP A 299 -4.02 21.81 -4.86
CA ASP A 299 -3.84 23.25 -4.69
C ASP A 299 -2.37 23.58 -4.31
N PHE A 300 -1.75 22.78 -3.42
CA PHE A 300 -0.34 22.94 -3.06
C PHE A 300 0.58 22.72 -4.27
N LYS A 301 0.38 21.66 -5.05
CA LYS A 301 1.15 21.41 -6.28
C LYS A 301 0.99 22.54 -7.30
N LYS A 302 -0.24 22.99 -7.49
CA LYS A 302 -0.55 24.07 -8.44
C LYS A 302 0.13 25.38 -8.05
N GLU A 303 0.08 25.74 -6.77
CA GLU A 303 0.73 26.96 -6.29
C GLU A 303 2.25 26.87 -6.37
N LEU A 304 2.85 25.76 -5.99
CA LEU A 304 4.29 25.54 -6.09
C LEU A 304 4.78 25.70 -7.54
N ARG A 305 4.05 25.18 -8.52
CA ARG A 305 4.40 25.32 -9.94
C ARG A 305 4.31 26.75 -10.45
N LYS A 306 3.32 27.52 -9.99
CA LYS A 306 3.26 28.94 -10.31
C LYS A 306 4.48 29.69 -9.79
N GLN A 307 4.90 29.37 -8.56
CA GLN A 307 6.09 29.97 -7.98
C GLN A 307 7.35 29.60 -8.78
N LEU A 308 7.51 28.33 -9.15
CA LEU A 308 8.65 27.88 -9.97
C LEU A 308 8.70 28.57 -11.34
N ALA A 309 7.56 28.66 -12.04
CA ALA A 309 7.49 29.34 -13.35
C ALA A 309 7.82 30.81 -13.29
N ASN A 310 7.75 31.45 -12.13
CA ASN A 310 8.17 32.86 -11.94
C ASN A 310 9.69 33.01 -11.70
N TYR A 311 10.43 31.93 -11.55
CA TYR A 311 11.88 31.89 -11.34
C TYR A 311 12.66 31.40 -12.58
N GLU A 312 11.98 30.89 -13.60
CA GLU A 312 12.53 30.60 -14.93
C GLU A 312 12.38 31.81 -15.88
#